data_1ff5bb503d1f82636b2c9e0ca0687b25
#
_entry.id   1ff5bb503d1f82636b2c9e0ca0687b25
#
_cell.length_a   1.000
_cell.length_b   1.000
_cell.length_c   1.000
_cell.angle_alpha   90.00
_cell.angle_beta   90.00
_cell.angle_gamma   90.00
#
_symmetry.space_group_name_H-M   'P 1'
#
loop_
_entity.id
_entity.type
_entity.pdbx_description
1 polymer ?
#
loop_
_entity_poly.entity_id
_entity_poly.type
_entity_poly.pdbx_seq_one_letter_code
_entity_poly.pdbx_strand_id
1 'polypeptide(L)'
;MSRIWSMMDVGRRSLANSQTALQTTAHNVANKSTEGYSRQRVDMVTAQPIGEGKLRIGMGARASQITRTNNQYLEKQLEREGTHLGYATARSEMLGRIEQVYNEQVNKGLNHSLGNLFNAFRELSNNPESLATRTQVKESADYLAKDFNRVHHQLTEIQNDADYRIATKVEEINQMTREIAKLNEKVQVVELTGVPSNDERDRRDLLLKQLGEKISIKWAEGSDGQVTVTAGGTGVLVSGYSQRDLLVASAPGREGKREGNFEVFYKATENSTPVNITKQIKGGEIGGLLQVRDNVVNEFIHGMDQLAYKLSEEINQAHVVGYDRNGRTGNFFYETPKSVEGAAEHLKVSDTVMNDVGRIAAAAQENAPGDNRLANVLSGLQYKGVFKGGTATLDDHYNSLVGKVGIEAQRANSDMQSQGDIVGQLKNLRESISGVSIDEEMTKMIEFQKSFDASARLVRTADEMMETVLNLKRM
;
A
#
# COMPACT_ATOMS: atom_id res chain seq x y z
N MET A 1 23.13 54.87 -39.40
CA MET A 1 23.15 54.68 -37.94
C MET A 1 22.09 53.69 -37.45
N SER A 2 20.84 53.74 -37.94
CA SER A 2 19.78 52.80 -37.48
C SER A 2 20.12 51.31 -37.69
N ARG A 3 20.79 50.94 -38.80
CA ARG A 3 21.20 49.54 -39.07
C ARG A 3 22.27 48.98 -38.17
N ILE A 4 23.23 49.82 -37.73
CA ILE A 4 24.27 49.36 -36.76
C ILE A 4 23.66 49.16 -35.38
N TRP A 5 22.74 50.04 -34.96
CA TRP A 5 21.95 49.83 -33.75
C TRP A 5 21.10 48.57 -33.78
N SER A 6 20.45 48.27 -34.90
CA SER A 6 19.68 47.04 -35.03
C SER A 6 20.56 45.77 -34.97
N MET A 7 21.77 45.82 -35.51
CA MET A 7 22.77 44.76 -35.47
C MET A 7 23.28 44.53 -34.00
N MET A 8 23.54 45.62 -33.27
CA MET A 8 23.94 45.59 -31.87
C MET A 8 22.81 45.01 -31.01
N ASP A 9 21.54 45.38 -31.27
CA ASP A 9 20.38 44.85 -30.56
C ASP A 9 20.17 43.36 -30.82
N VAL A 10 20.36 42.85 -32.04
CA VAL A 10 20.33 41.41 -32.36
C VAL A 10 21.44 40.69 -31.60
N GLY A 11 22.68 41.27 -31.57
CA GLY A 11 23.79 40.69 -30.81
C GLY A 11 23.52 40.60 -29.31
N ARG A 12 23.00 41.69 -28.70
CA ARG A 12 22.60 41.68 -27.27
C ARG A 12 21.54 40.64 -26.93
N ARG A 13 20.50 40.54 -27.78
CA ARG A 13 19.43 39.52 -27.58
C ARG A 13 19.99 38.12 -27.69
N SER A 14 20.85 37.87 -28.71
CA SER A 14 21.49 36.56 -28.88
C SER A 14 22.38 36.17 -27.67
N LEU A 15 23.14 37.15 -27.11
CA LEU A 15 23.90 36.95 -25.87
C LEU A 15 22.99 36.58 -24.68
N ALA A 16 21.90 37.34 -24.48
CA ALA A 16 20.94 37.07 -23.40
C ALA A 16 20.27 35.70 -23.55
N ASN A 17 19.89 35.33 -24.79
CA ASN A 17 19.31 34.03 -25.13
C ASN A 17 20.29 32.89 -24.78
N SER A 18 21.54 33.02 -25.25
CA SER A 18 22.59 32.00 -24.97
C SER A 18 22.89 31.89 -23.51
N GLN A 19 22.89 32.99 -22.76
CA GLN A 19 23.09 33.01 -21.30
C GLN A 19 21.93 32.28 -20.58
N THR A 20 20.69 32.59 -20.94
CA THR A 20 19.50 31.91 -20.39
C THR A 20 19.53 30.41 -20.68
N ALA A 21 19.88 30.05 -21.94
CA ALA A 21 19.98 28.65 -22.34
C ALA A 21 21.10 27.90 -21.57
N LEU A 22 22.27 28.53 -21.37
CA LEU A 22 23.35 27.98 -20.55
C LEU A 22 22.93 27.76 -19.10
N GLN A 23 22.23 28.74 -18.51
CA GLN A 23 21.70 28.61 -17.14
C GLN A 23 20.70 27.47 -17.04
N THR A 24 19.77 27.33 -18.01
CA THR A 24 18.79 26.25 -18.03
C THR A 24 19.46 24.88 -18.19
N THR A 25 20.47 24.76 -19.08
CA THR A 25 21.24 23.52 -19.26
C THR A 25 22.02 23.17 -17.97
N ALA A 26 22.66 24.14 -17.33
CA ALA A 26 23.34 23.93 -16.05
C ALA A 26 22.35 23.51 -14.94
N HIS A 27 21.15 24.08 -14.91
CA HIS A 27 20.08 23.68 -14.00
C HIS A 27 19.63 22.23 -14.24
N ASN A 28 19.45 21.82 -15.51
CA ASN A 28 19.14 20.43 -15.86
C ASN A 28 20.22 19.46 -15.35
N VAL A 29 21.51 19.77 -15.61
CA VAL A 29 22.64 18.93 -15.19
C VAL A 29 22.69 18.81 -13.65
N ALA A 30 22.47 19.90 -12.93
CA ALA A 30 22.48 19.92 -11.47
C ALA A 30 21.34 19.08 -10.87
N ASN A 31 20.18 19.00 -11.55
CA ASN A 31 19.00 18.28 -11.07
C ASN A 31 18.82 16.90 -11.69
N LYS A 32 19.80 16.36 -12.42
CA LYS A 32 19.72 15.03 -13.04
C LYS A 32 19.26 13.92 -12.08
N SER A 33 19.76 13.96 -10.85
CA SER A 33 19.48 12.95 -9.81
C SER A 33 18.33 13.33 -8.88
N THR A 34 17.67 14.46 -9.11
CA THR A 34 16.52 14.89 -8.32
C THR A 34 15.29 14.12 -8.75
N GLU A 35 14.69 13.35 -7.85
CA GLU A 35 13.49 12.55 -8.15
C GLU A 35 12.33 13.47 -8.56
N GLY A 36 11.64 13.09 -9.64
CA GLY A 36 10.50 13.85 -10.15
C GLY A 36 10.86 15.02 -11.05
N TYR A 37 12.14 15.40 -11.15
CA TYR A 37 12.57 16.48 -12.01
C TYR A 37 12.26 16.20 -13.48
N SER A 38 11.79 17.22 -14.20
CA SER A 38 11.56 17.20 -15.64
C SER A 38 12.51 18.17 -16.34
N ARG A 39 13.16 17.69 -17.40
CA ARG A 39 14.06 18.49 -18.22
C ARG A 39 13.40 19.77 -18.68
N GLN A 40 14.08 20.90 -18.49
CA GLN A 40 13.61 22.21 -18.89
C GLN A 40 14.29 22.64 -20.20
N ARG A 41 13.58 23.40 -21.01
CA ARG A 41 14.08 23.98 -22.23
C ARG A 41 13.65 25.44 -22.37
N VAL A 42 14.48 26.23 -23.02
CA VAL A 42 14.14 27.62 -23.37
C VAL A 42 13.37 27.65 -24.69
N ASP A 43 12.15 28.13 -24.66
CA ASP A 43 11.35 28.35 -25.88
C ASP A 43 11.71 29.71 -26.52
N MET A 44 12.18 29.64 -27.75
CA MET A 44 12.61 30.82 -28.52
C MET A 44 11.52 31.22 -29.50
N VAL A 45 11.22 32.51 -29.56
CA VAL A 45 10.29 33.08 -30.54
C VAL A 45 11.01 34.16 -31.36
N THR A 46 10.63 34.34 -32.62
CA THR A 46 11.17 35.39 -33.48
C THR A 46 10.79 36.77 -32.93
N ALA A 47 11.74 37.71 -32.89
CA ALA A 47 11.44 39.08 -32.53
C ALA A 47 10.75 39.80 -33.72
N GLN A 48 9.93 40.78 -33.40
CA GLN A 48 9.22 41.55 -34.46
C GLN A 48 10.22 42.21 -35.43
N PRO A 49 10.08 41.98 -36.74
CA PRO A 49 10.93 42.61 -37.76
C PRO A 49 10.66 44.11 -37.82
N ILE A 50 11.72 44.89 -38.07
CA ILE A 50 11.62 46.34 -38.30
C ILE A 50 11.48 46.59 -39.77
N GLY A 51 10.48 47.39 -40.18
CA GLY A 51 10.31 47.84 -41.56
C GLY A 51 11.17 49.08 -41.85
N GLU A 52 11.99 49.02 -42.88
CA GLU A 52 12.76 50.17 -43.36
C GLU A 52 12.49 50.36 -44.86
N GLY A 53 11.53 51.20 -45.21
CA GLY A 53 11.06 51.41 -46.59
C GLY A 53 10.41 50.16 -47.18
N LYS A 54 11.00 49.59 -48.23
CA LYS A 54 10.52 48.32 -48.83
C LYS A 54 11.15 47.07 -48.28
N LEU A 55 12.02 47.19 -47.28
CA LEU A 55 12.73 46.07 -46.66
C LEU A 55 12.18 45.78 -45.26
N ARG A 56 12.05 44.50 -44.94
CA ARG A 56 11.78 44.02 -43.59
C ARG A 56 13.03 43.36 -43.06
N ILE A 57 13.59 43.90 -41.98
CA ILE A 57 14.82 43.41 -41.34
C ILE A 57 14.42 42.59 -40.14
N GLY A 58 14.86 41.30 -40.08
CA GLY A 58 14.65 40.42 -38.94
C GLY A 58 15.46 40.86 -37.74
N MET A 59 14.87 40.83 -36.56
CA MET A 59 15.48 41.26 -35.29
C MET A 59 15.94 40.07 -34.43
N GLY A 60 16.18 38.89 -35.07
CA GLY A 60 16.64 37.69 -34.38
C GLY A 60 15.54 36.98 -33.58
N ALA A 61 15.94 36.19 -32.62
CA ALA A 61 15.07 35.50 -31.68
C ALA A 61 15.14 36.11 -30.27
N ARG A 62 14.11 35.88 -29.48
CA ARG A 62 14.10 36.16 -28.02
C ARG A 62 13.63 34.93 -27.25
N ALA A 63 14.21 34.68 -26.07
CA ALA A 63 13.66 33.72 -25.12
C ALA A 63 12.26 34.20 -24.71
N SER A 64 11.27 33.34 -24.82
CA SER A 64 9.89 33.59 -24.44
C SER A 64 9.61 33.12 -23.03
N GLN A 65 9.92 31.86 -22.78
CA GLN A 65 9.70 31.19 -21.49
C GLN A 65 10.61 29.98 -21.36
N ILE A 66 10.72 29.47 -20.16
CA ILE A 66 11.36 28.17 -19.88
C ILE A 66 10.25 27.19 -19.59
N THR A 67 10.14 26.12 -20.40
CA THR A 67 9.12 25.10 -20.25
C THR A 67 9.72 23.76 -19.87
N ARG A 68 8.99 22.96 -19.11
CA ARG A 68 9.37 21.57 -18.82
C ARG A 68 8.89 20.62 -19.91
N THR A 69 9.71 19.60 -20.18
CA THR A 69 9.32 18.50 -21.07
C THR A 69 8.55 17.48 -20.25
N ASN A 70 7.24 17.44 -20.38
CA ASN A 70 6.36 16.55 -19.62
C ASN A 70 5.31 15.91 -20.54
N ASN A 71 5.01 14.62 -20.31
CA ASN A 71 3.93 13.89 -20.94
C ASN A 71 2.85 13.57 -19.92
N GLN A 72 1.79 14.40 -19.85
CA GLN A 72 0.71 14.26 -18.87
C GLN A 72 0.00 12.90 -18.92
N TYR A 73 -0.10 12.27 -20.10
CA TYR A 73 -0.70 10.94 -20.21
C TYR A 73 0.13 9.88 -19.49
N LEU A 74 1.44 9.93 -19.69
CA LEU A 74 2.38 9.01 -19.03
C LEU A 74 2.43 9.23 -17.53
N GLU A 75 2.37 10.49 -17.07
CA GLU A 75 2.33 10.81 -15.62
C GLU A 75 1.07 10.26 -14.95
N LYS A 76 -0.09 10.38 -15.59
CA LYS A 76 -1.35 9.79 -15.10
C LYS A 76 -1.34 8.26 -15.13
N GLN A 77 -0.67 7.68 -16.12
CA GLN A 77 -0.51 6.23 -16.17
C GLN A 77 0.41 5.74 -15.05
N LEU A 78 1.54 6.42 -14.81
CA LEU A 78 2.45 6.14 -13.70
C LEU A 78 1.75 6.23 -12.33
N GLU A 79 0.95 7.27 -12.11
CA GLU A 79 0.16 7.43 -10.89
C GLU A 79 -0.82 6.27 -10.69
N ARG A 80 -1.56 5.89 -11.74
CA ARG A 80 -2.52 4.78 -11.67
C ARG A 80 -1.85 3.44 -11.42
N GLU A 81 -0.76 3.13 -12.14
CA GLU A 81 -0.03 1.87 -11.93
C GLU A 81 0.71 1.88 -10.59
N GLY A 82 1.16 3.04 -10.11
CA GLY A 82 1.69 3.22 -8.75
C GLY A 82 0.65 2.93 -7.67
N THR A 83 -0.61 3.33 -7.89
CA THR A 83 -1.73 2.99 -6.98
C THR A 83 -1.95 1.47 -6.90
N HIS A 84 -1.88 0.77 -8.04
CA HIS A 84 -1.98 -0.69 -8.07
C HIS A 84 -0.78 -1.37 -7.41
N LEU A 85 0.42 -0.83 -7.61
CA LEU A 85 1.63 -1.33 -6.95
C LEU A 85 1.55 -1.17 -5.43
N GLY A 86 1.13 0.01 -4.93
CA GLY A 86 0.93 0.24 -3.49
C GLY A 86 -0.05 -0.77 -2.88
N TYR A 87 -1.18 -1.00 -3.54
CA TYR A 87 -2.16 -2.01 -3.13
C TYR A 87 -1.56 -3.42 -3.09
N ALA A 88 -0.87 -3.84 -4.16
CA ALA A 88 -0.27 -5.17 -4.26
C ALA A 88 0.84 -5.39 -3.23
N THR A 89 1.67 -4.36 -2.98
CA THR A 89 2.75 -4.40 -1.98
C THR A 89 2.20 -4.59 -0.58
N ALA A 90 1.22 -3.76 -0.17
CA ALA A 90 0.61 -3.88 1.15
C ALA A 90 -0.07 -5.24 1.35
N ARG A 91 -0.75 -5.75 0.30
CA ARG A 91 -1.39 -7.07 0.33
C ARG A 91 -0.37 -8.20 0.46
N SER A 92 0.72 -8.16 -0.31
CA SER A 92 1.78 -9.17 -0.28
C SER A 92 2.47 -9.23 1.08
N GLU A 93 2.83 -8.07 1.65
CA GLU A 93 3.45 -8.00 2.98
C GLU A 93 2.57 -8.60 4.07
N MET A 94 1.28 -8.23 4.09
CA MET A 94 0.34 -8.71 5.11
C MET A 94 0.06 -10.20 4.97
N LEU A 95 -0.10 -10.71 3.72
CA LEU A 95 -0.29 -12.13 3.46
C LEU A 95 0.95 -12.97 3.83
N GLY A 96 2.15 -12.45 3.60
CA GLY A 96 3.38 -13.09 4.06
C GLY A 96 3.43 -13.26 5.57
N ARG A 97 2.89 -12.31 6.34
CA ARG A 97 2.77 -12.43 7.81
C ARG A 97 1.74 -13.48 8.22
N ILE A 98 0.59 -13.55 7.51
CA ILE A 98 -0.40 -14.60 7.75
C ILE A 98 0.20 -15.98 7.45
N GLU A 99 0.96 -16.11 6.35
CA GLU A 99 1.66 -17.34 6.00
C GLU A 99 2.61 -17.80 7.12
N GLN A 100 3.33 -16.87 7.76
CA GLN A 100 4.21 -17.18 8.88
C GLN A 100 3.47 -17.76 10.09
N VAL A 101 2.21 -17.35 10.36
CA VAL A 101 1.38 -17.91 11.44
C VAL A 101 1.06 -19.38 11.17
N TYR A 102 0.83 -19.74 9.90
CA TYR A 102 0.49 -21.10 9.46
C TYR A 102 1.71 -21.95 9.07
N ASN A 103 2.93 -21.42 9.14
CA ASN A 103 4.14 -22.15 8.73
C ASN A 103 4.52 -23.22 9.78
N GLU A 104 4.13 -24.45 9.51
CA GLU A 104 4.35 -25.62 10.36
C GLU A 104 5.79 -26.16 10.33
N GLN A 105 6.59 -25.78 9.34
CA GLN A 105 8.00 -26.26 9.25
C GLN A 105 8.86 -25.66 10.38
N VAL A 106 8.51 -24.47 10.85
CA VAL A 106 9.24 -23.77 11.93
C VAL A 106 8.56 -24.00 13.28
N ASN A 107 7.23 -24.01 13.30
CA ASN A 107 6.41 -24.25 14.50
C ASN A 107 5.74 -25.62 14.36
N LYS A 108 5.84 -26.49 15.38
CA LYS A 108 5.05 -27.72 15.43
C LYS A 108 3.58 -27.32 15.35
N GLY A 109 3.00 -27.38 14.14
CA GLY A 109 1.74 -26.72 13.82
C GLY A 109 0.52 -27.37 14.49
N LEU A 110 -0.64 -26.74 14.29
CA LEU A 110 -1.92 -27.19 14.84
C LEU A 110 -2.27 -28.62 14.39
N ASN A 111 -1.85 -29.02 13.19
CA ASN A 111 -2.02 -30.37 12.66
C ASN A 111 -1.29 -31.42 13.54
N HIS A 112 -0.07 -31.10 13.99
CA HIS A 112 0.66 -31.96 14.91
C HIS A 112 -0.06 -32.08 16.27
N SER A 113 -0.58 -30.97 16.79
CA SER A 113 -1.30 -30.95 18.08
C SER A 113 -2.63 -31.70 17.99
N LEU A 114 -3.37 -31.61 16.87
CA LEU A 114 -4.55 -32.42 16.58
C LEU A 114 -4.20 -33.91 16.56
N GLY A 115 -3.17 -34.29 15.82
CA GLY A 115 -2.69 -35.66 15.76
C GLY A 115 -2.29 -36.21 17.12
N ASN A 116 -1.62 -35.42 17.95
CA ASN A 116 -1.23 -35.80 19.32
C ASN A 116 -2.44 -36.07 20.24
N LEU A 117 -3.48 -35.23 20.13
CA LEU A 117 -4.73 -35.45 20.89
C LEU A 117 -5.38 -36.80 20.54
N PHE A 118 -5.55 -37.07 19.22
CA PHE A 118 -6.16 -38.34 18.80
C PHE A 118 -5.28 -39.56 19.12
N ASN A 119 -3.95 -39.42 19.04
CA ASN A 119 -3.01 -40.45 19.53
C ASN A 119 -3.14 -40.69 21.00
N ALA A 120 -3.30 -39.65 21.83
CA ALA A 120 -3.52 -39.79 23.26
C ALA A 120 -4.84 -40.51 23.58
N PHE A 121 -5.92 -40.26 22.84
CA PHE A 121 -7.17 -41.04 22.95
C PHE A 121 -6.98 -42.52 22.54
N ARG A 122 -6.15 -42.78 21.52
CA ARG A 122 -5.83 -44.15 21.08
C ARG A 122 -5.03 -44.88 22.17
N GLU A 123 -4.06 -44.20 22.81
CA GLU A 123 -3.33 -44.77 23.93
C GLU A 123 -4.23 -45.02 25.17
N LEU A 124 -5.19 -44.10 25.43
CA LEU A 124 -6.22 -44.30 26.45
C LEU A 124 -7.10 -45.53 26.12
N SER A 125 -7.39 -45.80 24.86
CA SER A 125 -8.16 -47.01 24.50
C SER A 125 -7.41 -48.32 24.75
N ASN A 126 -6.07 -48.29 24.67
CA ASN A 126 -5.25 -49.44 25.03
C ASN A 126 -5.17 -49.68 26.55
N ASN A 127 -5.20 -48.61 27.35
CA ASN A 127 -5.05 -48.65 28.81
C ASN A 127 -6.09 -47.75 29.53
N PRO A 128 -7.41 -48.09 29.47
CA PRO A 128 -8.50 -47.19 29.91
C PRO A 128 -8.51 -46.93 31.43
N GLU A 129 -7.92 -47.81 32.24
CA GLU A 129 -7.84 -47.66 33.70
C GLU A 129 -6.68 -46.74 34.17
N SER A 130 -5.69 -46.53 33.30
CA SER A 130 -4.47 -45.81 33.65
C SER A 130 -4.71 -44.30 33.83
N LEU A 131 -4.35 -43.76 34.98
CA LEU A 131 -4.36 -42.31 35.23
C LEU A 131 -3.30 -41.60 34.40
N ALA A 132 -2.20 -42.27 34.07
CA ALA A 132 -1.12 -41.67 33.24
C ALA A 132 -1.60 -41.40 31.83
N THR A 133 -2.32 -42.33 31.16
CA THR A 133 -2.87 -42.10 29.83
C THR A 133 -3.95 -41.01 29.84
N ARG A 134 -4.78 -40.93 30.88
CA ARG A 134 -5.77 -39.87 31.08
C ARG A 134 -5.08 -38.49 31.24
N THR A 135 -3.99 -38.43 32.00
CA THR A 135 -3.19 -37.20 32.11
C THR A 135 -2.61 -36.81 30.76
N GLN A 136 -2.13 -37.77 29.97
CA GLN A 136 -1.63 -37.48 28.62
C GLN A 136 -2.73 -36.91 27.69
N VAL A 137 -3.95 -37.46 27.77
CA VAL A 137 -5.11 -36.90 27.00
C VAL A 137 -5.38 -35.45 27.44
N LYS A 138 -5.45 -35.20 28.77
CA LYS A 138 -5.67 -33.85 29.30
C LYS A 138 -4.61 -32.88 28.84
N GLU A 139 -3.32 -33.22 28.97
CA GLU A 139 -2.22 -32.34 28.56
C GLU A 139 -2.21 -32.09 27.05
N SER A 140 -2.48 -33.14 26.24
CA SER A 140 -2.57 -32.95 24.76
C SER A 140 -3.75 -32.08 24.36
N ALA A 141 -4.89 -32.20 25.07
CA ALA A 141 -6.07 -31.38 24.85
C ALA A 141 -5.87 -29.91 25.24
N ASP A 142 -5.22 -29.67 26.38
CA ASP A 142 -4.89 -28.32 26.85
C ASP A 142 -3.87 -27.63 25.93
N TYR A 143 -2.85 -28.40 25.49
CA TYR A 143 -1.88 -27.90 24.52
C TYR A 143 -2.53 -27.51 23.20
N LEU A 144 -3.42 -28.35 22.69
CA LEU A 144 -4.18 -28.05 21.47
C LEU A 144 -5.06 -26.80 21.61
N ALA A 145 -5.75 -26.67 22.76
CA ALA A 145 -6.56 -25.49 23.05
C ALA A 145 -5.71 -24.21 23.07
N LYS A 146 -4.55 -24.26 23.72
CA LYS A 146 -3.58 -23.15 23.73
C LYS A 146 -3.04 -22.81 22.31
N ASP A 147 -2.86 -23.80 21.45
CA ASP A 147 -2.45 -23.57 20.07
C ASP A 147 -3.55 -22.85 19.26
N PHE A 148 -4.83 -23.21 19.45
CA PHE A 148 -5.95 -22.46 18.84
C PHE A 148 -5.97 -21.01 19.31
N ASN A 149 -5.88 -20.79 20.63
CA ASN A 149 -5.85 -19.44 21.20
C ASN A 149 -4.66 -18.64 20.64
N ARG A 150 -3.47 -19.25 20.55
CA ARG A 150 -2.26 -18.60 20.01
C ARG A 150 -2.45 -18.16 18.56
N VAL A 151 -2.94 -19.06 17.69
CA VAL A 151 -3.16 -18.75 16.27
C VAL A 151 -4.20 -17.63 16.09
N HIS A 152 -5.32 -17.73 16.82
CA HIS A 152 -6.36 -16.69 16.82
C HIS A 152 -5.78 -15.34 17.26
N HIS A 153 -5.00 -15.32 18.34
CA HIS A 153 -4.38 -14.09 18.85
C HIS A 153 -3.39 -13.48 17.84
N GLN A 154 -2.54 -14.30 17.21
CA GLN A 154 -1.61 -13.84 16.17
C GLN A 154 -2.33 -13.26 14.96
N LEU A 155 -3.44 -13.84 14.50
CA LEU A 155 -4.26 -13.29 13.43
C LEU A 155 -4.89 -11.94 13.83
N THR A 156 -5.34 -11.83 15.08
CA THR A 156 -5.87 -10.59 15.66
C THR A 156 -4.78 -9.50 15.76
N GLU A 157 -3.55 -9.86 16.12
CA GLU A 157 -2.42 -8.93 16.14
C GLU A 157 -2.08 -8.40 14.74
N ILE A 158 -2.22 -9.24 13.70
CA ILE A 158 -2.07 -8.79 12.30
C ILE A 158 -3.14 -7.75 11.94
N GLN A 159 -4.39 -7.90 12.42
CA GLN A 159 -5.43 -6.86 12.24
C GLN A 159 -5.07 -5.55 12.93
N ASN A 160 -4.57 -5.63 14.17
CA ASN A 160 -4.15 -4.45 14.93
C ASN A 160 -2.97 -3.72 14.25
N ASP A 161 -2.00 -4.49 13.71
CA ASP A 161 -0.89 -3.91 12.95
C ASP A 161 -1.38 -3.21 11.66
N ALA A 162 -2.35 -3.81 10.96
CA ALA A 162 -2.98 -3.16 9.80
C ALA A 162 -3.64 -1.82 10.19
N ASP A 163 -4.34 -1.77 11.33
CA ASP A 163 -4.95 -0.54 11.85
C ASP A 163 -3.91 0.53 12.18
N TYR A 164 -2.83 0.15 12.86
CA TYR A 164 -1.74 1.07 13.16
C TYR A 164 -1.08 1.63 11.87
N ARG A 165 -0.85 0.77 10.88
CA ARG A 165 -0.31 1.18 9.58
C ARG A 165 -1.28 2.11 8.84
N ILE A 166 -2.58 1.83 8.85
CA ILE A 166 -3.61 2.71 8.25
C ILE A 166 -3.54 4.10 8.88
N ALA A 167 -3.47 4.19 10.22
CA ALA A 167 -3.37 5.47 10.92
C ALA A 167 -2.11 6.25 10.52
N THR A 168 -0.95 5.57 10.46
CA THR A 168 0.32 6.17 10.04
C THR A 168 0.25 6.67 8.59
N LYS A 169 -0.31 5.86 7.67
CA LYS A 169 -0.46 6.25 6.26
C LYS A 169 -1.41 7.42 6.07
N VAL A 170 -2.47 7.51 6.86
CA VAL A 170 -3.38 8.66 6.84
C VAL A 170 -2.66 9.95 7.27
N GLU A 171 -1.80 9.90 8.29
CA GLU A 171 -1.00 11.06 8.68
C GLU A 171 -0.01 11.49 7.58
N GLU A 172 0.66 10.54 6.93
CA GLU A 172 1.52 10.81 5.77
C GLU A 172 0.72 11.45 4.62
N ILE A 173 -0.50 10.97 4.34
CA ILE A 173 -1.42 11.53 3.34
C ILE A 173 -1.77 12.98 3.70
N ASN A 174 -2.10 13.25 4.95
CA ASN A 174 -2.43 14.60 5.41
C ASN A 174 -1.25 15.57 5.25
N GLN A 175 -0.02 15.11 5.51
CA GLN A 175 1.19 15.92 5.28
C GLN A 175 1.39 16.24 3.79
N MET A 176 1.23 15.23 2.91
CA MET A 176 1.35 15.42 1.47
C MET A 176 0.28 16.36 0.91
N THR A 177 -0.98 16.23 1.36
CA THR A 177 -2.07 17.10 0.89
C THR A 177 -1.87 18.55 1.32
N ARG A 178 -1.31 18.80 2.53
CA ARG A 178 -0.92 20.17 2.97
C ARG A 178 0.19 20.75 2.10
N GLU A 179 1.19 19.94 1.72
CA GLU A 179 2.28 20.38 0.83
C GLU A 179 1.75 20.66 -0.58
N ILE A 180 0.88 19.81 -1.12
CA ILE A 180 0.23 20.03 -2.42
C ILE A 180 -0.58 21.35 -2.42
N ALA A 181 -1.33 21.64 -1.36
CA ALA A 181 -2.08 22.89 -1.23
C ALA A 181 -1.16 24.12 -1.23
N LYS A 182 -0.04 24.06 -0.51
CA LYS A 182 0.99 25.13 -0.52
C LYS A 182 1.65 25.31 -1.88
N LEU A 183 1.89 24.20 -2.60
CA LEU A 183 2.45 24.27 -3.95
C LEU A 183 1.44 24.83 -4.96
N ASN A 184 0.15 24.52 -4.82
CA ASN A 184 -0.90 25.14 -5.61
C ASN A 184 -0.91 26.67 -5.47
N GLU A 185 -0.80 27.18 -4.23
CA GLU A 185 -0.70 28.63 -3.97
C GLU A 185 0.52 29.24 -4.65
N LYS A 186 1.71 28.62 -4.50
CA LYS A 186 2.94 29.10 -5.14
C LYS A 186 2.83 29.11 -6.67
N VAL A 187 2.35 27.99 -7.26
CA VAL A 187 2.15 27.89 -8.72
C VAL A 187 1.24 29.00 -9.20
N GLN A 188 0.11 29.24 -8.55
CA GLN A 188 -0.81 30.31 -8.94
C GLN A 188 -0.14 31.69 -8.86
N VAL A 189 0.53 32.01 -7.75
CA VAL A 189 1.18 33.33 -7.57
C VAL A 189 2.27 33.58 -8.63
N VAL A 190 3.11 32.58 -8.93
CA VAL A 190 4.15 32.72 -9.95
C VAL A 190 3.54 32.84 -11.34
N GLU A 191 2.58 32.01 -11.68
CA GLU A 191 1.98 31.97 -13.03
C GLU A 191 1.07 33.18 -13.34
N LEU A 192 0.54 33.87 -12.33
CA LEU A 192 -0.11 35.19 -12.52
C LEU A 192 0.82 36.22 -13.16
N THR A 193 2.15 36.07 -13.01
CA THR A 193 3.14 36.93 -13.69
C THR A 193 3.44 36.49 -15.13
N GLY A 194 2.83 35.41 -15.61
CA GLY A 194 3.08 34.82 -16.94
C GLY A 194 4.34 33.97 -17.04
N VAL A 195 4.98 33.63 -15.91
CA VAL A 195 6.18 32.77 -15.84
C VAL A 195 5.78 31.36 -15.38
N PRO A 196 6.10 30.28 -16.14
CA PRO A 196 5.82 28.93 -15.69
C PRO A 196 6.57 28.54 -14.43
N SER A 197 5.87 27.93 -13.49
CA SER A 197 6.38 27.48 -12.19
C SER A 197 6.86 26.02 -12.29
N ASN A 198 7.95 25.77 -13.03
CA ASN A 198 8.36 24.40 -13.40
C ASN A 198 8.73 23.52 -12.21
N ASP A 199 9.56 24.00 -11.29
CA ASP A 199 10.09 23.22 -10.17
C ASP A 199 8.99 22.91 -9.14
N GLU A 200 8.09 23.89 -8.88
CA GLU A 200 6.94 23.67 -7.99
C GLU A 200 5.95 22.67 -8.60
N ARG A 201 5.77 22.71 -9.91
CA ARG A 201 4.92 21.74 -10.63
C ARG A 201 5.53 20.34 -10.61
N ASP A 202 6.84 20.20 -10.81
CA ASP A 202 7.53 18.90 -10.70
C ASP A 202 7.43 18.32 -9.30
N ARG A 203 7.64 19.15 -8.26
CA ARG A 203 7.46 18.73 -6.87
C ARG A 203 6.03 18.30 -6.58
N ARG A 204 5.03 19.05 -7.07
CA ARG A 204 3.63 18.72 -6.91
C ARG A 204 3.25 17.41 -7.61
N ASP A 205 3.74 17.19 -8.84
CA ASP A 205 3.48 15.99 -9.61
C ASP A 205 4.11 14.75 -8.95
N LEU A 206 5.28 14.90 -8.32
CA LEU A 206 5.90 13.85 -7.51
C LEU A 206 5.04 13.50 -6.29
N LEU A 207 4.55 14.50 -5.56
CA LEU A 207 3.68 14.28 -4.40
C LEU A 207 2.35 13.64 -4.80
N LEU A 208 1.77 13.97 -5.95
CA LEU A 208 0.55 13.35 -6.47
C LEU A 208 0.76 11.85 -6.75
N LYS A 209 1.91 11.46 -7.31
CA LYS A 209 2.27 10.04 -7.52
C LYS A 209 2.43 9.30 -6.18
N GLN A 210 3.20 9.87 -5.27
CA GLN A 210 3.40 9.29 -3.93
C GLN A 210 2.09 9.19 -3.15
N LEU A 211 1.20 10.16 -3.29
CA LEU A 211 -0.13 10.13 -2.71
C LEU A 211 -0.99 9.02 -3.33
N GLY A 212 -0.93 8.85 -4.66
CA GLY A 212 -1.60 7.78 -5.39
C GLY A 212 -1.17 6.38 -4.94
N GLU A 213 0.12 6.18 -4.64
CA GLU A 213 0.64 4.93 -4.09
C GLU A 213 0.01 4.59 -2.72
N LYS A 214 -0.25 5.62 -1.89
CA LYS A 214 -0.81 5.42 -0.54
C LYS A 214 -2.32 5.25 -0.53
N ILE A 215 -3.04 5.99 -1.37
CA ILE A 215 -4.50 5.96 -1.45
C ILE A 215 -4.96 6.23 -2.87
N SER A 216 -6.02 5.56 -3.33
CA SER A 216 -6.59 5.83 -4.64
C SER A 216 -7.15 7.26 -4.71
N ILE A 217 -6.56 8.08 -5.59
CA ILE A 217 -6.96 9.46 -5.82
C ILE A 217 -7.50 9.66 -7.23
N LYS A 218 -8.23 10.75 -7.41
CA LYS A 218 -8.49 11.37 -8.71
C LYS A 218 -8.13 12.83 -8.61
N TRP A 219 -7.43 13.36 -9.60
CA TRP A 219 -7.07 14.75 -9.61
C TRP A 219 -7.32 15.39 -10.98
N ALA A 220 -7.57 16.69 -10.95
CA ALA A 220 -7.73 17.51 -12.14
C ALA A 220 -7.07 18.86 -11.91
N GLU A 221 -6.42 19.38 -12.95
CA GLU A 221 -5.83 20.73 -12.96
C GLU A 221 -6.81 21.71 -13.58
N GLY A 222 -7.04 22.83 -12.89
CA GLY A 222 -7.84 23.94 -13.37
C GLY A 222 -7.07 24.84 -14.35
N SER A 223 -7.79 25.75 -15.00
CA SER A 223 -7.20 26.75 -15.90
C SER A 223 -6.28 27.75 -15.21
N ASP A 224 -6.34 27.82 -13.88
CA ASP A 224 -5.52 28.66 -13.00
C ASP A 224 -4.25 27.96 -12.52
N GLY A 225 -3.95 26.75 -13.06
CA GLY A 225 -2.79 25.95 -12.68
C GLY A 225 -2.91 25.22 -11.34
N GLN A 226 -4.05 25.35 -10.62
CA GLN A 226 -4.28 24.66 -9.37
C GLN A 226 -4.79 23.24 -9.61
N VAL A 227 -4.40 22.31 -8.74
CA VAL A 227 -4.86 20.92 -8.75
C VAL A 227 -5.87 20.69 -7.65
N THR A 228 -7.01 20.09 -8.02
CA THR A 228 -8.00 19.55 -7.06
C THR A 228 -7.79 18.06 -6.93
N VAL A 229 -7.66 17.55 -5.71
CA VAL A 229 -7.43 16.13 -5.39
C VAL A 229 -8.59 15.57 -4.60
N THR A 230 -9.12 14.42 -5.04
CA THR A 230 -10.20 13.70 -4.36
C THR A 230 -9.78 12.27 -4.04
N ALA A 231 -10.07 11.77 -2.84
CA ALA A 231 -9.87 10.38 -2.43
C ALA A 231 -11.20 9.63 -2.39
N GLY A 232 -11.17 8.34 -2.76
CA GLY A 232 -12.36 7.48 -2.73
C GLY A 232 -13.55 7.98 -3.55
N GLY A 233 -13.33 8.94 -4.45
CA GLY A 233 -14.36 9.52 -5.31
C GLY A 233 -15.32 10.53 -4.64
N THR A 234 -15.25 10.73 -3.31
CA THR A 234 -16.15 11.60 -2.54
C THR A 234 -15.43 12.61 -1.65
N GLY A 235 -14.27 12.27 -1.11
CA GLY A 235 -13.52 13.14 -0.22
C GLY A 235 -12.61 14.10 -0.97
N VAL A 236 -12.92 15.39 -1.01
CA VAL A 236 -12.05 16.42 -1.61
C VAL A 236 -10.93 16.76 -0.63
N LEU A 237 -9.72 16.22 -0.84
CA LEU A 237 -8.57 16.42 0.04
C LEU A 237 -7.92 17.78 -0.18
N VAL A 238 -7.79 18.20 -1.42
CA VAL A 238 -7.21 19.50 -1.80
C VAL A 238 -8.12 20.17 -2.81
N SER A 239 -8.43 21.45 -2.59
CA SER A 239 -9.14 22.30 -3.55
C SER A 239 -8.48 23.68 -3.54
N GLY A 240 -7.72 23.98 -4.60
CA GLY A 240 -6.89 25.17 -4.63
C GLY A 240 -5.84 25.16 -3.52
N TYR A 241 -5.80 26.21 -2.71
CA TYR A 241 -4.92 26.32 -1.52
C TYR A 241 -5.56 25.77 -0.23
N SER A 242 -6.80 25.31 -0.29
CA SER A 242 -7.51 24.73 0.85
C SER A 242 -7.31 23.21 0.88
N GLN A 243 -6.98 22.67 2.04
CA GLN A 243 -6.86 21.23 2.25
C GLN A 243 -7.81 20.74 3.36
N ARG A 244 -8.10 19.46 3.37
CA ARG A 244 -8.91 18.76 4.37
C ARG A 244 -8.19 17.51 4.81
N ASP A 245 -8.05 17.34 6.13
CA ASP A 245 -7.43 16.16 6.71
C ASP A 245 -8.40 14.96 6.70
N LEU A 246 -7.84 13.78 6.44
CA LEU A 246 -8.48 12.52 6.76
C LEU A 246 -8.31 12.24 8.26
N LEU A 247 -9.32 11.64 8.87
CA LEU A 247 -9.31 11.25 10.27
C LEU A 247 -9.41 9.73 10.37
N VAL A 248 -8.75 9.16 11.36
CA VAL A 248 -8.88 7.75 11.70
C VAL A 248 -9.52 7.66 13.08
N ALA A 249 -10.56 6.86 13.20
CA ALA A 249 -11.22 6.62 14.47
C ALA A 249 -11.66 5.15 14.55
N SER A 250 -11.66 4.61 15.78
CA SER A 250 -12.25 3.31 16.08
C SER A 250 -13.76 3.37 15.86
N ALA A 251 -14.26 2.44 15.07
CA ALA A 251 -15.70 2.30 14.85
C ALA A 251 -16.32 1.27 15.79
N PRO A 252 -17.59 1.44 16.22
CA PRO A 252 -18.31 0.38 16.90
C PRO A 252 -18.43 -0.84 15.99
N GLY A 253 -18.37 -2.02 16.59
CA GLY A 253 -18.47 -3.29 15.86
C GLY A 253 -19.73 -3.33 15.00
N ARG A 254 -19.56 -3.71 13.74
CA ARG A 254 -20.65 -3.99 12.81
C ARG A 254 -20.53 -5.44 12.37
N GLU A 255 -21.64 -5.99 11.90
CA GLU A 255 -21.68 -7.36 11.38
C GLU A 255 -20.52 -7.63 10.39
N GLY A 256 -19.69 -8.62 10.68
CA GLY A 256 -18.48 -8.97 9.92
C GLY A 256 -17.26 -8.06 10.14
N LYS A 257 -17.28 -7.15 11.13
CA LYS A 257 -16.13 -6.34 11.52
C LYS A 257 -15.90 -6.42 13.02
N ARG A 258 -14.64 -6.62 13.39
CA ARG A 258 -14.22 -6.58 14.80
C ARG A 258 -14.53 -5.20 15.40
N GLU A 259 -15.04 -5.19 16.61
CA GLU A 259 -15.18 -3.97 17.39
C GLU A 259 -13.79 -3.35 17.64
N GLY A 260 -13.67 -2.05 17.39
CA GLY A 260 -12.42 -1.32 17.57
C GLY A 260 -11.55 -1.17 16.32
N ASN A 261 -11.87 -1.80 15.19
CA ASN A 261 -11.12 -1.59 13.94
C ASN A 261 -11.17 -0.13 13.51
N PHE A 262 -10.03 0.39 13.03
CA PHE A 262 -9.93 1.76 12.57
C PHE A 262 -10.65 1.95 11.23
N GLU A 263 -11.45 2.99 11.16
CA GLU A 263 -12.11 3.44 9.92
C GLU A 263 -11.62 4.84 9.54
N VAL A 264 -11.57 5.10 8.23
CA VAL A 264 -11.12 6.37 7.67
C VAL A 264 -12.32 7.27 7.43
N PHE A 265 -12.26 8.47 7.98
CA PHE A 265 -13.30 9.48 7.88
C PHE A 265 -12.80 10.71 7.14
N TYR A 266 -13.69 11.31 6.36
CA TYR A 266 -13.50 12.59 5.71
C TYR A 266 -14.39 13.64 6.34
N LYS A 267 -13.84 14.81 6.60
CA LYS A 267 -14.55 15.96 7.17
C LYS A 267 -14.55 17.12 6.17
N ALA A 268 -15.72 17.45 5.63
CA ALA A 268 -15.84 18.46 4.58
C ALA A 268 -15.55 19.89 5.09
N THR A 269 -15.93 20.21 6.33
CA THR A 269 -15.63 21.47 7.03
C THR A 269 -15.37 21.17 8.50
N GLU A 270 -14.71 22.08 9.24
CA GLU A 270 -14.42 21.89 10.67
C GLU A 270 -15.65 21.53 11.50
N ASN A 271 -16.82 22.06 11.14
CA ASN A 271 -18.08 21.86 11.86
C ASN A 271 -18.97 20.77 11.26
N SER A 272 -18.54 20.08 10.16
CA SER A 272 -19.34 19.01 9.57
C SER A 272 -19.16 17.70 10.31
N THR A 273 -20.19 16.84 10.29
CA THR A 273 -20.07 15.46 10.76
C THR A 273 -19.09 14.68 9.88
N PRO A 274 -18.12 13.94 10.46
CA PRO A 274 -17.21 13.10 9.69
C PRO A 274 -17.98 12.04 8.89
N VAL A 275 -17.66 11.91 7.63
CA VAL A 275 -18.24 10.89 6.72
C VAL A 275 -17.28 9.74 6.60
N ASN A 276 -17.72 8.51 6.84
CA ASN A 276 -16.93 7.32 6.67
C ASN A 276 -16.70 7.03 5.18
N ILE A 277 -15.44 7.02 4.75
CA ILE A 277 -15.02 6.74 3.38
C ILE A 277 -14.24 5.43 3.23
N THR A 278 -14.13 4.63 4.29
CA THR A 278 -13.34 3.39 4.29
C THR A 278 -13.70 2.47 3.13
N LYS A 279 -15.00 2.28 2.86
CA LYS A 279 -15.49 1.41 1.78
C LYS A 279 -15.21 1.95 0.36
N GLN A 280 -14.97 3.26 0.22
CA GLN A 280 -14.65 3.90 -1.04
C GLN A 280 -13.17 3.79 -1.39
N ILE A 281 -12.30 3.52 -0.41
CA ILE A 281 -10.85 3.35 -0.60
C ILE A 281 -10.61 1.93 -1.10
N LYS A 282 -10.41 1.78 -2.42
CA LYS A 282 -10.23 0.47 -3.07
C LYS A 282 -8.82 0.26 -3.66
N GLY A 283 -7.93 1.23 -3.56
CA GLY A 283 -6.59 1.17 -4.10
C GLY A 283 -5.57 1.87 -3.22
N GLY A 284 -4.31 1.78 -3.60
CA GLY A 284 -3.18 2.23 -2.80
C GLY A 284 -2.90 1.32 -1.59
N GLU A 285 -1.86 1.63 -0.85
CA GLU A 285 -1.45 0.86 0.33
C GLU A 285 -2.60 0.69 1.33
N ILE A 286 -3.36 1.77 1.61
CA ILE A 286 -4.52 1.71 2.53
C ILE A 286 -5.58 0.73 2.02
N GLY A 287 -5.88 0.73 0.72
CA GLY A 287 -6.84 -0.20 0.14
C GLY A 287 -6.41 -1.66 0.29
N GLY A 288 -5.11 -1.93 0.12
CA GLY A 288 -4.52 -3.26 0.34
C GLY A 288 -4.60 -3.70 1.81
N LEU A 289 -4.24 -2.82 2.75
CA LEU A 289 -4.34 -3.08 4.20
C LEU A 289 -5.79 -3.36 4.62
N LEU A 290 -6.75 -2.53 4.18
CA LEU A 290 -8.17 -2.70 4.48
C LEU A 290 -8.70 -4.04 3.93
N GLN A 291 -8.34 -4.39 2.70
CA GLN A 291 -8.77 -5.64 2.08
C GLN A 291 -8.27 -6.87 2.83
N VAL A 292 -6.98 -6.87 3.24
CA VAL A 292 -6.44 -8.00 4.00
C VAL A 292 -7.05 -8.05 5.40
N ARG A 293 -7.12 -6.93 6.11
CA ARG A 293 -7.68 -6.84 7.46
C ARG A 293 -9.14 -7.29 7.52
N ASP A 294 -9.99 -6.70 6.65
CA ASP A 294 -11.45 -6.87 6.72
C ASP A 294 -11.95 -8.15 6.07
N ASN A 295 -11.26 -8.66 5.04
CA ASN A 295 -11.71 -9.84 4.31
C ASN A 295 -10.85 -11.06 4.61
N VAL A 296 -9.54 -10.97 4.33
CA VAL A 296 -8.66 -12.15 4.36
C VAL A 296 -8.47 -12.65 5.79
N VAL A 297 -8.05 -11.78 6.72
CA VAL A 297 -7.81 -12.19 8.12
C VAL A 297 -9.09 -12.66 8.78
N ASN A 298 -10.22 -11.99 8.55
CA ASN A 298 -11.52 -12.43 9.08
C ASN A 298 -11.92 -13.82 8.56
N GLU A 299 -11.63 -14.12 7.30
CA GLU A 299 -11.91 -15.45 6.74
C GLU A 299 -11.09 -16.54 7.43
N PHE A 300 -9.81 -16.27 7.72
CA PHE A 300 -8.95 -17.21 8.44
C PHE A 300 -9.33 -17.35 9.92
N ILE A 301 -9.67 -16.26 10.60
CA ILE A 301 -10.21 -16.31 11.96
C ILE A 301 -11.48 -17.16 11.99
N HIS A 302 -12.42 -16.90 11.09
CA HIS A 302 -13.66 -17.67 11.03
C HIS A 302 -13.43 -19.15 10.73
N GLY A 303 -12.47 -19.47 9.84
CA GLY A 303 -12.09 -20.88 9.57
C GLY A 303 -11.51 -21.58 10.80
N MET A 304 -10.69 -20.88 11.60
CA MET A 304 -10.15 -21.39 12.86
C MET A 304 -11.25 -21.55 13.90
N ASP A 305 -12.18 -20.62 14.01
CA ASP A 305 -13.33 -20.68 14.90
C ASP A 305 -14.25 -21.86 14.55
N GLN A 306 -14.52 -22.08 13.28
CA GLN A 306 -15.29 -23.24 12.81
C GLN A 306 -14.61 -24.56 13.19
N LEU A 307 -13.28 -24.63 13.03
CA LEU A 307 -12.52 -25.83 13.38
C LEU A 307 -12.59 -26.11 14.90
N ALA A 308 -12.35 -25.08 15.73
CA ALA A 308 -12.41 -25.19 17.18
C ALA A 308 -13.81 -25.56 17.68
N TYR A 309 -14.84 -24.92 17.12
CA TYR A 309 -16.24 -25.19 17.43
C TYR A 309 -16.60 -26.66 17.13
N LYS A 310 -16.30 -27.12 15.90
CA LYS A 310 -16.61 -28.50 15.51
C LYS A 310 -15.81 -29.54 16.29
N LEU A 311 -14.54 -29.28 16.56
CA LEU A 311 -13.72 -30.13 17.42
C LEU A 311 -14.36 -30.31 18.82
N SER A 312 -14.71 -29.18 19.46
CA SER A 312 -15.31 -29.21 20.81
C SER A 312 -16.69 -29.86 20.79
N GLU A 313 -17.52 -29.59 19.77
CA GLU A 313 -18.86 -30.17 19.60
C GLU A 313 -18.79 -31.69 19.47
N GLU A 314 -17.97 -32.21 18.55
CA GLU A 314 -17.87 -33.65 18.26
C GLU A 314 -17.29 -34.45 19.45
N ILE A 315 -16.25 -33.91 20.08
CA ILE A 315 -15.66 -34.56 21.30
C ILE A 315 -16.66 -34.52 22.42
N ASN A 316 -17.35 -33.42 22.67
CA ASN A 316 -18.33 -33.32 23.76
C ASN A 316 -19.54 -34.22 23.53
N GLN A 317 -20.06 -34.31 22.30
CA GLN A 317 -21.18 -35.22 21.96
C GLN A 317 -20.84 -36.67 22.29
N ALA A 318 -19.62 -37.11 21.97
CA ALA A 318 -19.19 -38.46 22.30
C ALA A 318 -18.92 -38.60 23.82
N HIS A 319 -18.28 -37.61 24.46
CA HIS A 319 -17.82 -37.68 25.83
C HIS A 319 -18.99 -37.68 26.84
N VAL A 320 -20.06 -36.91 26.59
CA VAL A 320 -21.22 -36.76 27.50
C VAL A 320 -21.97 -38.06 27.70
N VAL A 321 -22.05 -38.93 26.69
CA VAL A 321 -22.74 -40.24 26.77
C VAL A 321 -21.88 -41.33 27.39
N GLY A 322 -20.59 -41.07 27.58
CA GLY A 322 -19.65 -42.03 28.12
C GLY A 322 -19.57 -42.02 29.66
N TYR A 323 -18.95 -43.03 30.19
CA TYR A 323 -18.73 -43.20 31.63
C TYR A 323 -17.27 -42.93 31.99
N ASP A 324 -17.10 -42.17 33.05
CA ASP A 324 -15.79 -41.87 33.63
C ASP A 324 -15.28 -43.09 34.46
N ARG A 325 -14.08 -42.96 35.04
CA ARG A 325 -13.47 -44.01 35.85
C ARG A 325 -14.35 -44.40 37.05
N ASN A 326 -15.18 -43.50 37.55
CA ASN A 326 -16.03 -43.65 38.72
C ASN A 326 -17.49 -44.02 38.38
N GLY A 327 -17.76 -44.42 37.12
CA GLY A 327 -19.10 -44.77 36.65
C GLY A 327 -20.05 -43.59 36.49
N ARG A 328 -19.52 -42.35 36.41
CA ARG A 328 -20.33 -41.12 36.20
C ARG A 328 -20.35 -40.74 34.72
N THR A 329 -21.45 -40.15 34.27
CA THR A 329 -21.66 -39.68 32.91
C THR A 329 -22.06 -38.17 32.88
N GLY A 330 -22.21 -37.57 31.72
CA GLY A 330 -22.73 -36.21 31.57
C GLY A 330 -21.69 -35.10 31.66
N ASN A 331 -20.39 -35.42 31.67
CA ASN A 331 -19.34 -34.43 31.73
C ASN A 331 -18.97 -33.93 30.29
N PHE A 332 -18.80 -32.63 30.15
CA PHE A 332 -18.18 -32.07 28.94
C PHE A 332 -16.65 -32.19 29.05
N PHE A 333 -16.01 -32.48 27.90
CA PHE A 333 -14.55 -32.55 27.82
C PHE A 333 -13.94 -31.17 27.60
N TYR A 334 -14.46 -30.43 26.63
CA TYR A 334 -14.18 -29.03 26.43
C TYR A 334 -15.30 -28.16 26.95
N GLU A 335 -15.04 -26.91 27.35
CA GLU A 335 -16.10 -25.95 27.57
C GLU A 335 -16.84 -25.71 26.26
N THR A 336 -18.17 -25.67 26.32
CA THR A 336 -19.00 -25.54 25.15
C THR A 336 -19.02 -24.09 24.68
N PRO A 337 -18.48 -23.74 23.49
CA PRO A 337 -18.59 -22.39 22.95
C PRO A 337 -20.05 -22.01 22.71
N LYS A 338 -20.40 -20.76 23.03
CA LYS A 338 -21.78 -20.26 22.84
C LYS A 338 -22.12 -20.02 21.36
N SER A 339 -21.11 -19.71 20.54
CA SER A 339 -21.22 -19.42 19.12
C SER A 339 -19.98 -19.93 18.40
N VAL A 340 -20.04 -19.98 17.08
CA VAL A 340 -18.86 -20.28 16.25
C VAL A 340 -17.83 -19.14 16.39
N GLU A 341 -18.27 -17.88 16.39
CA GLU A 341 -17.40 -16.71 16.54
C GLU A 341 -16.72 -16.71 17.91
N GLY A 342 -15.40 -16.59 17.91
CA GLY A 342 -14.57 -16.61 19.11
C GLY A 342 -14.32 -18.01 19.70
N ALA A 343 -14.77 -19.08 19.03
CA ALA A 343 -14.59 -20.44 19.54
C ALA A 343 -13.10 -20.83 19.64
N ALA A 344 -12.25 -20.39 18.71
CA ALA A 344 -10.82 -20.63 18.75
C ALA A 344 -10.13 -19.82 19.85
N GLU A 345 -10.59 -18.60 20.11
CA GLU A 345 -10.06 -17.73 21.17
C GLU A 345 -10.32 -18.30 22.57
N HIS A 346 -11.51 -18.88 22.79
CA HIS A 346 -11.97 -19.30 24.11
C HIS A 346 -11.97 -20.83 24.30
N LEU A 347 -11.39 -21.58 23.34
CA LEU A 347 -11.30 -23.04 23.49
C LEU A 347 -10.48 -23.38 24.74
N LYS A 348 -11.06 -24.15 25.63
CA LYS A 348 -10.36 -24.67 26.81
C LYS A 348 -10.96 -26.01 27.26
N VAL A 349 -10.14 -26.85 27.87
CA VAL A 349 -10.59 -28.08 28.55
C VAL A 349 -11.48 -27.70 29.73
N SER A 350 -12.57 -28.45 29.96
CA SER A 350 -13.50 -28.15 31.04
C SER A 350 -12.81 -28.23 32.39
N ASP A 351 -13.20 -27.36 33.35
CA ASP A 351 -12.65 -27.34 34.70
C ASP A 351 -12.84 -28.70 35.41
N THR A 352 -13.90 -29.43 35.08
CA THR A 352 -14.16 -30.76 35.59
C THR A 352 -13.04 -31.74 35.22
N VAL A 353 -12.59 -31.76 33.98
CA VAL A 353 -11.51 -32.62 33.49
C VAL A 353 -10.13 -32.11 33.94
N MET A 354 -9.94 -30.79 33.98
CA MET A 354 -8.68 -30.18 34.45
C MET A 354 -8.37 -30.53 35.90
N ASN A 355 -9.38 -30.52 36.77
CA ASN A 355 -9.21 -30.79 38.20
C ASN A 355 -9.10 -32.27 38.52
N ASP A 356 -9.78 -33.15 37.74
CA ASP A 356 -9.77 -34.60 37.94
C ASP A 356 -9.72 -35.34 36.63
N VAL A 357 -8.56 -35.88 36.26
CA VAL A 357 -8.36 -36.66 35.01
C VAL A 357 -9.19 -37.97 35.03
N GLY A 358 -9.64 -38.45 36.20
CA GLY A 358 -10.55 -39.58 36.31
C GLY A 358 -11.91 -39.33 35.65
N ARG A 359 -12.28 -38.06 35.44
CA ARG A 359 -13.51 -37.60 34.76
C ARG A 359 -13.49 -37.74 33.27
N ILE A 360 -12.36 -38.03 32.63
CA ILE A 360 -12.29 -38.34 31.20
C ILE A 360 -13.05 -39.65 30.97
N ALA A 361 -14.07 -39.64 30.14
CA ALA A 361 -14.85 -40.81 29.81
C ALA A 361 -14.10 -41.73 28.82
N ALA A 362 -14.01 -43.02 29.12
CA ALA A 362 -13.39 -44.03 28.27
C ALA A 362 -14.34 -45.22 28.00
N ALA A 363 -15.28 -45.46 28.93
CA ALA A 363 -16.20 -46.60 28.89
C ALA A 363 -17.53 -46.21 28.25
N ALA A 364 -18.17 -47.18 27.57
CA ALA A 364 -19.53 -47.06 27.04
C ALA A 364 -20.58 -47.67 28.00
N GLN A 365 -20.14 -48.36 29.07
CA GLN A 365 -21.02 -48.96 30.06
C GLN A 365 -20.64 -48.53 31.47
N GLU A 366 -21.64 -48.41 32.32
CA GLU A 366 -21.47 -48.08 33.73
C GLU A 366 -20.69 -49.18 34.46
N ASN A 367 -19.81 -48.76 35.40
CA ASN A 367 -19.01 -49.68 36.25
C ASN A 367 -18.15 -50.71 35.47
N ALA A 368 -17.70 -50.35 34.28
CA ALA A 368 -16.83 -51.15 33.41
C ALA A 368 -15.47 -50.42 33.20
N PRO A 369 -14.56 -50.37 34.20
CA PRO A 369 -13.32 -49.54 34.12
C PRO A 369 -12.38 -49.98 33.00
N GLY A 370 -12.40 -51.24 32.56
CA GLY A 370 -11.61 -51.77 31.44
C GLY A 370 -12.28 -51.60 30.06
N ASP A 371 -13.49 -51.04 29.99
CA ASP A 371 -14.17 -50.78 28.71
C ASP A 371 -13.54 -49.58 27.98
N ASN A 372 -13.12 -49.81 26.75
CA ASN A 372 -12.42 -48.82 25.92
C ASN A 372 -13.24 -48.37 24.70
N ARG A 373 -14.49 -48.77 24.55
CA ARG A 373 -15.30 -48.51 23.38
C ARG A 373 -15.44 -47.02 23.11
N LEU A 374 -15.65 -46.19 24.14
CA LEU A 374 -15.76 -44.76 23.97
C LEU A 374 -14.42 -44.12 23.60
N ALA A 375 -13.33 -44.56 24.23
CA ALA A 375 -11.99 -44.07 23.87
C ALA A 375 -11.66 -44.37 22.39
N ASN A 376 -12.09 -45.52 21.88
CA ASN A 376 -11.99 -45.86 20.45
C ASN A 376 -12.85 -44.94 19.58
N VAL A 377 -14.08 -44.62 19.98
CA VAL A 377 -14.92 -43.65 19.26
C VAL A 377 -14.24 -42.26 19.22
N LEU A 378 -13.76 -41.78 20.35
CA LEU A 378 -13.05 -40.48 20.46
C LEU A 378 -11.79 -40.45 19.57
N SER A 379 -10.97 -41.51 19.58
CA SER A 379 -9.81 -41.61 18.70
C SER A 379 -10.20 -41.66 17.19
N GLY A 380 -11.36 -42.26 16.90
CA GLY A 380 -11.90 -42.38 15.53
C GLY A 380 -12.46 -41.07 14.96
N LEU A 381 -12.74 -40.07 15.78
CA LEU A 381 -13.21 -38.74 15.33
C LEU A 381 -12.22 -38.08 14.38
N GLN A 382 -10.94 -38.41 14.45
CA GLN A 382 -9.92 -37.95 13.50
C GLN A 382 -10.32 -38.20 12.04
N TYR A 383 -10.95 -39.35 11.78
CA TYR A 383 -11.32 -39.79 10.43
C TYR A 383 -12.79 -39.50 10.10
N LYS A 384 -13.53 -38.92 11.04
CA LYS A 384 -14.95 -38.58 10.82
C LYS A 384 -15.04 -37.31 9.96
N GLY A 385 -15.79 -37.37 8.87
CA GLY A 385 -16.17 -36.21 8.09
C GLY A 385 -17.16 -35.35 8.89
N VAL A 386 -16.78 -34.12 9.19
CA VAL A 386 -17.59 -33.15 9.99
C VAL A 386 -17.84 -31.85 9.21
N PHE A 387 -17.10 -31.63 8.14
CA PHE A 387 -17.23 -30.48 7.26
C PHE A 387 -17.78 -30.87 5.89
N LYS A 388 -18.24 -29.89 5.11
CA LYS A 388 -18.74 -30.04 3.73
C LYS A 388 -19.77 -31.17 3.60
N GLY A 389 -20.73 -31.20 4.52
CA GLY A 389 -21.78 -32.24 4.51
C GLY A 389 -21.30 -33.65 4.85
N GLY A 390 -20.21 -33.76 5.62
CA GLY A 390 -19.68 -35.05 6.09
C GLY A 390 -18.57 -35.63 5.20
N THR A 391 -18.02 -34.89 4.26
CA THR A 391 -16.98 -35.36 3.34
C THR A 391 -15.56 -34.95 3.70
N ALA A 392 -15.38 -33.96 4.55
CA ALA A 392 -14.06 -33.49 4.98
C ALA A 392 -13.86 -33.65 6.50
N THR A 393 -12.68 -34.10 6.88
CA THR A 393 -12.27 -34.28 8.28
C THR A 393 -11.80 -32.94 8.89
N LEU A 394 -11.47 -32.93 10.18
CA LEU A 394 -10.84 -31.80 10.88
C LEU A 394 -9.48 -31.47 10.24
N ASP A 395 -8.66 -32.49 9.96
CA ASP A 395 -7.35 -32.36 9.33
C ASP A 395 -7.47 -31.80 7.90
N ASP A 396 -8.45 -32.27 7.11
CA ASP A 396 -8.69 -31.77 5.74
C ASP A 396 -9.09 -30.29 5.75
N HIS A 397 -9.93 -29.88 6.70
CA HIS A 397 -10.34 -28.48 6.82
C HIS A 397 -9.16 -27.57 7.15
N TYR A 398 -8.34 -27.94 8.13
CA TYR A 398 -7.15 -27.20 8.48
C TYR A 398 -6.14 -27.13 7.32
N ASN A 399 -5.83 -28.27 6.69
CA ASN A 399 -4.94 -28.30 5.53
C ASN A 399 -5.45 -27.46 4.36
N SER A 400 -6.78 -27.38 4.18
CA SER A 400 -7.40 -26.47 3.20
C SER A 400 -7.15 -24.99 3.53
N LEU A 401 -7.19 -24.61 4.83
CA LEU A 401 -6.85 -23.24 5.27
C LEU A 401 -5.37 -22.92 4.99
N VAL A 402 -4.47 -23.83 5.39
CA VAL A 402 -3.02 -23.66 5.15
C VAL A 402 -2.72 -23.53 3.65
N GLY A 403 -3.30 -24.43 2.84
CA GLY A 403 -3.13 -24.38 1.39
C GLY A 403 -3.66 -23.08 0.77
N LYS A 404 -4.79 -22.58 1.27
CA LYS A 404 -5.35 -21.29 0.81
C LYS A 404 -4.44 -20.12 1.12
N VAL A 405 -3.88 -20.06 2.35
CA VAL A 405 -2.88 -19.03 2.72
C VAL A 405 -1.71 -19.01 1.74
N GLY A 406 -1.11 -20.18 1.49
CA GLY A 406 0.04 -20.29 0.58
C GLY A 406 -0.29 -19.83 -0.84
N ILE A 407 -1.45 -20.20 -1.38
CA ILE A 407 -1.91 -19.78 -2.72
C ILE A 407 -2.13 -18.25 -2.76
N GLU A 408 -2.81 -17.68 -1.76
CA GLU A 408 -3.07 -16.24 -1.69
C GLU A 408 -1.78 -15.43 -1.53
N ALA A 409 -0.84 -15.89 -0.69
CA ALA A 409 0.45 -15.26 -0.51
C ALA A 409 1.29 -15.30 -1.80
N GLN A 410 1.34 -16.45 -2.46
CA GLN A 410 2.06 -16.60 -3.74
C GLN A 410 1.46 -15.71 -4.83
N ARG A 411 0.12 -15.64 -4.96
CA ARG A 411 -0.55 -14.76 -5.91
C ARG A 411 -0.24 -13.30 -5.63
N ALA A 412 -0.35 -12.86 -4.37
CA ALA A 412 -0.08 -11.49 -4.00
C ALA A 412 1.37 -11.09 -4.28
N ASN A 413 2.33 -11.99 -4.04
CA ASN A 413 3.74 -11.75 -4.36
C ASN A 413 3.96 -11.65 -5.88
N SER A 414 3.34 -12.53 -6.68
CA SER A 414 3.41 -12.47 -8.14
C SER A 414 2.77 -11.20 -8.69
N ASP A 415 1.63 -10.78 -8.15
CA ASP A 415 0.95 -9.54 -8.53
C ASP A 415 1.83 -8.33 -8.21
N MET A 416 2.45 -8.29 -7.02
CA MET A 416 3.38 -7.22 -6.61
C MET A 416 4.58 -7.13 -7.55
N GLN A 417 5.22 -8.26 -7.90
CA GLN A 417 6.35 -8.30 -8.80
C GLN A 417 5.97 -7.82 -10.21
N SER A 418 4.87 -8.35 -10.75
CA SER A 418 4.38 -7.96 -12.08
C SER A 418 4.04 -6.47 -12.16
N GLN A 419 3.40 -5.93 -11.12
CA GLN A 419 3.07 -4.51 -11.06
C GLN A 419 4.31 -3.64 -10.87
N GLY A 420 5.30 -4.14 -10.10
CA GLY A 420 6.62 -3.49 -9.96
C GLY A 420 7.35 -3.37 -11.30
N ASP A 421 7.33 -4.42 -12.12
CA ASP A 421 7.93 -4.43 -13.45
C ASP A 421 7.24 -3.42 -14.40
N ILE A 422 5.90 -3.35 -14.36
CA ILE A 422 5.13 -2.37 -15.15
C ILE A 422 5.50 -0.94 -14.77
N VAL A 423 5.52 -0.63 -13.47
CA VAL A 423 5.90 0.70 -12.98
C VAL A 423 7.35 1.01 -13.32
N GLY A 424 8.26 0.02 -13.23
CA GLY A 424 9.65 0.15 -13.64
C GLY A 424 9.81 0.50 -15.13
N GLN A 425 9.07 -0.19 -16.00
CA GLN A 425 9.07 0.12 -17.44
C GLN A 425 8.52 1.52 -17.74
N LEU A 426 7.44 1.93 -17.07
CA LEU A 426 6.87 3.27 -17.23
C LEU A 426 7.82 4.36 -16.71
N LYS A 427 8.53 4.12 -15.60
CA LYS A 427 9.57 5.02 -15.10
C LYS A 427 10.70 5.17 -16.12
N ASN A 428 11.19 4.07 -16.70
CA ASN A 428 12.21 4.11 -17.74
C ASN A 428 11.72 4.88 -18.99
N LEU A 429 10.47 4.68 -19.39
CA LEU A 429 9.87 5.44 -20.51
C LEU A 429 9.77 6.94 -20.16
N ARG A 430 9.38 7.27 -18.95
CA ARG A 430 9.34 8.66 -18.46
C ARG A 430 10.73 9.29 -18.49
N GLU A 431 11.76 8.60 -18.03
CA GLU A 431 13.15 9.09 -18.07
C GLU A 431 13.65 9.28 -19.49
N SER A 432 13.24 8.46 -20.46
CA SER A 432 13.62 8.63 -21.86
C SER A 432 12.98 9.86 -22.51
N ILE A 433 11.79 10.29 -22.05
CA ILE A 433 11.05 11.45 -22.61
C ILE A 433 11.38 12.74 -21.86
N SER A 434 11.33 12.69 -20.53
CA SER A 434 11.37 13.86 -19.66
C SER A 434 12.65 13.95 -18.82
N GLY A 435 13.47 12.91 -18.83
CA GLY A 435 14.72 12.84 -18.07
C GLY A 435 15.84 13.67 -18.66
N VAL A 436 16.90 13.85 -17.88
CA VAL A 436 18.10 14.61 -18.26
C VAL A 436 19.22 13.67 -18.68
N SER A 437 19.62 13.73 -19.95
CA SER A 437 20.83 13.10 -20.46
C SER A 437 22.03 14.05 -20.33
N ILE A 438 23.05 13.69 -19.53
CA ILE A 438 24.25 14.52 -19.37
C ILE A 438 24.91 14.78 -20.73
N ASP A 439 25.02 13.79 -21.59
CA ASP A 439 25.70 13.91 -22.88
C ASP A 439 25.00 14.91 -23.81
N GLU A 440 23.65 14.87 -23.83
CA GLU A 440 22.86 15.86 -24.57
C GLU A 440 22.99 17.25 -23.99
N GLU A 441 22.91 17.40 -22.68
CA GLU A 441 23.04 18.71 -22.02
C GLU A 441 24.46 19.29 -22.16
N MET A 442 25.51 18.47 -22.07
CA MET A 442 26.89 18.90 -22.34
C MET A 442 27.10 19.36 -23.78
N THR A 443 26.50 18.64 -24.73
CA THR A 443 26.54 19.03 -26.15
C THR A 443 25.86 20.39 -26.36
N LYS A 444 24.67 20.58 -25.79
CA LYS A 444 23.96 21.88 -25.82
C LYS A 444 24.72 22.98 -25.10
N MET A 445 25.35 22.68 -23.99
CA MET A 445 26.17 23.65 -23.27
C MET A 445 27.31 24.18 -24.17
N ILE A 446 28.01 23.30 -24.89
CA ILE A 446 29.04 23.68 -25.85
C ILE A 446 28.44 24.51 -26.98
N GLU A 447 27.28 24.13 -27.52
CA GLU A 447 26.57 24.87 -28.60
C GLU A 447 26.21 26.27 -28.15
N PHE A 448 25.58 26.41 -26.98
CA PHE A 448 25.21 27.72 -26.43
C PHE A 448 26.42 28.56 -26.03
N GLN A 449 27.51 27.95 -25.56
CA GLN A 449 28.77 28.66 -25.34
C GLN A 449 29.36 29.22 -26.61
N LYS A 450 29.39 28.43 -27.70
CA LYS A 450 29.84 28.90 -29.01
C LYS A 450 28.95 30.01 -29.59
N SER A 451 27.60 29.86 -29.40
CA SER A 451 26.66 30.91 -29.81
C SER A 451 26.86 32.20 -29.01
N PHE A 452 27.14 32.10 -27.71
CA PHE A 452 27.49 33.24 -26.86
C PHE A 452 28.73 33.96 -27.38
N ASP A 453 29.83 33.23 -27.64
CA ASP A 453 31.11 33.78 -28.14
C ASP A 453 30.91 34.47 -29.50
N ALA A 454 30.13 33.82 -30.42
CA ALA A 454 29.82 34.40 -31.72
C ALA A 454 29.02 35.71 -31.61
N SER A 455 28.04 35.75 -30.70
CA SER A 455 27.23 36.94 -30.44
C SER A 455 28.02 38.05 -29.79
N ALA A 456 28.98 37.73 -28.90
CA ALA A 456 29.92 38.73 -28.35
C ALA A 456 30.81 39.35 -29.39
N ARG A 457 31.30 38.57 -30.38
CA ARG A 457 32.06 39.08 -31.52
C ARG A 457 31.22 40.00 -32.39
N LEU A 458 29.95 39.63 -32.64
CA LEU A 458 29.02 40.44 -33.43
C LEU A 458 28.76 41.81 -32.79
N VAL A 459 28.59 41.88 -31.47
CA VAL A 459 28.44 43.12 -30.72
C VAL A 459 29.71 43.96 -30.84
N ARG A 460 30.91 43.37 -30.71
CA ARG A 460 32.19 44.05 -30.85
C ARG A 460 32.36 44.66 -32.26
N THR A 461 32.07 43.86 -33.29
CA THR A 461 32.15 44.36 -34.68
C THR A 461 31.17 45.51 -34.93
N ALA A 462 29.96 45.45 -34.36
CA ALA A 462 28.99 46.55 -34.47
C ALA A 462 29.48 47.81 -33.76
N ASP A 463 30.15 47.66 -32.61
CA ASP A 463 30.78 48.79 -31.84
C ASP A 463 31.93 49.44 -32.64
N GLU A 464 32.85 48.63 -33.19
CA GLU A 464 33.93 49.08 -34.06
C GLU A 464 33.42 49.86 -35.30
N MET A 465 32.32 49.33 -35.93
CA MET A 465 31.64 50.03 -37.02
C MET A 465 31.05 51.39 -36.56
N MET A 466 30.47 51.44 -35.37
CA MET A 466 29.90 52.65 -34.80
C MET A 466 30.99 53.68 -34.54
N GLU A 467 32.12 53.26 -33.95
CA GLU A 467 33.29 54.13 -33.71
C GLU A 467 33.84 54.72 -35.04
N THR A 468 33.98 53.85 -36.05
CA THR A 468 34.42 54.28 -37.39
C THR A 468 33.50 55.37 -37.98
N VAL A 469 32.17 55.22 -37.91
CA VAL A 469 31.20 56.20 -38.36
C VAL A 469 31.23 57.49 -37.57
N LEU A 470 31.48 57.44 -36.25
CA LEU A 470 31.60 58.59 -35.39
C LEU A 470 32.88 59.38 -35.70
N ASN A 471 33.97 58.68 -36.01
CA ASN A 471 35.25 59.31 -36.34
C ASN A 471 35.21 59.99 -37.74
N LEU A 472 34.45 59.37 -38.70
CA LEU A 472 34.20 60.03 -40.01
C LEU A 472 33.42 61.35 -39.90
N LYS A 473 32.65 61.59 -38.86
CA LYS A 473 31.90 62.82 -38.62
C LYS A 473 32.77 63.90 -37.92
N ARG A 474 33.95 63.52 -37.41
CA ARG A 474 34.90 64.40 -36.74
C ARG A 474 36.01 64.94 -37.65
N MET A 475 36.11 64.38 -38.88
CA MET A 475 36.88 64.95 -39.97
C MET A 475 35.93 65.85 -40.83
#